data_d3cd35af245650bc7c223f3b99cf1681
#
_entry.id   d3cd35af245650bc7c223f3b99cf1681
#
_cell.length_a   1.000
_cell.length_b   1.000
_cell.length_c   1.000
_cell.angle_alpha   90.00
_cell.angle_beta   90.00
_cell.angle_gamma   90.00
#
_symmetry.space_group_name_H-M   'P 1'
#
loop_
_entity.id
_entity.type
_entity.pdbx_description
1 polymer ?
#
loop_
_entity_poly.entity_id
_entity_poly.type
_entity_poly.pdbx_seq_one_letter_code
_entity_poly.pdbx_strand_id
1 'polypeptide(L)'
;APLHLAATLDDALQEIEARLIAEVHGETAGDAASPGGVLEEMARAVPDLDFAALFPAETFEDGAAFIAEGAPSDDIFVLLEGRAEALVQADGAPLVVARFEPGALIGEMAFYQGTGRSASVVARGRARVIRIEAARLAQGGDLPEAAVIAFHRVAARLLSQRLDRATRLIRESAS
;
A
#
# COMPACT_ATOMS: atom_id res chain seq x y z
N ALA A 1 -24.76 17.51 -0.59
CA ALA A 1 -23.64 18.06 0.18
C ALA A 1 -23.22 19.38 -0.46
N PRO A 2 -22.97 20.47 0.32
CA PRO A 2 -22.55 21.73 -0.27
C PRO A 2 -21.15 21.57 -0.88
N LEU A 3 -21.02 22.02 -2.14
CA LEU A 3 -19.72 22.21 -2.77
C LEU A 3 -19.00 23.33 -2.00
N HIS A 4 -17.94 23.00 -1.29
CA HIS A 4 -16.96 23.99 -0.86
C HIS A 4 -16.24 24.50 -2.09
N LEU A 5 -16.31 25.83 -2.34
CA LEU A 5 -15.49 26.45 -3.35
C LEU A 5 -14.03 26.33 -2.90
N ALA A 6 -13.25 25.56 -3.62
CA ALA A 6 -11.81 25.52 -3.44
C ALA A 6 -11.22 26.89 -3.78
N ALA A 7 -10.28 27.38 -2.97
CA ALA A 7 -9.72 28.72 -3.11
C ALA A 7 -8.84 28.85 -4.37
N THR A 8 -8.30 27.73 -4.85
CA THR A 8 -7.49 27.66 -6.09
C THR A 8 -7.84 26.40 -6.89
N LEU A 9 -7.44 26.35 -8.16
CA LEU A 9 -7.57 25.15 -9.01
C LEU A 9 -6.77 23.97 -8.43
N ASP A 10 -5.63 24.25 -7.82
CA ASP A 10 -4.78 23.23 -7.20
C ASP A 10 -5.44 22.63 -5.96
N ASP A 11 -6.11 23.46 -5.14
CA ASP A 11 -6.88 22.97 -3.99
C ASP A 11 -8.06 22.09 -4.43
N ALA A 12 -8.74 22.49 -5.53
CA ALA A 12 -9.82 21.70 -6.11
C ALA A 12 -9.32 20.35 -6.67
N LEU A 13 -8.18 20.35 -7.34
CA LEU A 13 -7.55 19.14 -7.85
C LEU A 13 -7.10 18.22 -6.71
N GLN A 14 -6.47 18.76 -5.66
CA GLN A 14 -6.08 17.98 -4.48
C GLN A 14 -7.31 17.40 -3.76
N GLU A 15 -8.41 18.16 -3.63
CA GLU A 15 -9.63 17.67 -3.02
C GLU A 15 -10.30 16.57 -3.87
N ILE A 16 -10.29 16.71 -5.21
CA ILE A 16 -10.79 15.70 -6.14
C ILE A 16 -9.88 14.46 -6.10
N GLU A 17 -8.56 14.63 -6.11
CA GLU A 17 -7.61 13.52 -5.96
C GLU A 17 -7.78 12.81 -4.62
N ALA A 18 -7.90 13.53 -3.52
CA ALA A 18 -8.12 12.94 -2.19
C ALA A 18 -9.46 12.18 -2.12
N ARG A 19 -10.52 12.72 -2.75
CA ARG A 19 -11.83 12.02 -2.84
C ARG A 19 -11.79 10.81 -3.76
N LEU A 20 -11.16 10.92 -4.92
CA LEU A 20 -10.95 9.78 -5.83
C LEU A 20 -10.08 8.70 -5.18
N ILE A 21 -9.03 9.11 -4.47
CA ILE A 21 -8.19 8.20 -3.69
C ILE A 21 -9.03 7.54 -2.57
N ALA A 22 -9.85 8.28 -1.84
CA ALA A 22 -10.70 7.75 -0.79
C ALA A 22 -11.80 6.81 -1.33
N GLU A 23 -12.45 7.18 -2.43
CA GLU A 23 -13.49 6.36 -3.08
C GLU A 23 -12.89 5.10 -3.71
N VAL A 24 -11.79 5.24 -4.43
CA VAL A 24 -11.09 4.14 -5.09
C VAL A 24 -10.37 3.22 -4.07
N HIS A 25 -9.79 3.78 -3.00
CA HIS A 25 -9.09 2.99 -1.98
C HIS A 25 -10.01 2.56 -0.83
N GLY A 26 -11.07 3.29 -0.53
CA GLY A 26 -12.05 2.93 0.51
C GLY A 26 -12.78 1.62 0.21
N GLU A 27 -13.05 1.33 -1.07
CA GLU A 27 -13.68 0.09 -1.51
C GLU A 27 -12.67 -0.98 -1.99
N THR A 28 -11.45 -0.58 -2.40
CA THR A 28 -10.52 -1.50 -3.07
C THR A 28 -9.43 -2.10 -2.21
N ALA A 29 -9.11 -1.50 -1.07
CA ALA A 29 -8.06 -2.06 -0.21
C ALA A 29 -8.55 -3.26 0.62
N GLY A 30 -9.86 -3.35 0.91
CA GLY A 30 -10.46 -4.50 1.60
C GLY A 30 -10.54 -5.78 0.76
N ASP A 31 -10.51 -5.63 -0.57
CA ASP A 31 -10.66 -6.74 -1.52
C ASP A 31 -9.37 -7.05 -2.29
N ALA A 32 -8.26 -6.44 -1.90
CA ALA A 32 -6.95 -6.64 -2.53
C ALA A 32 -6.22 -7.90 -2.05
N ALA A 33 -6.88 -8.78 -1.31
CA ALA A 33 -6.50 -10.18 -1.29
C ALA A 33 -6.87 -10.77 -2.66
N SER A 34 -6.01 -10.59 -3.67
CA SER A 34 -5.93 -11.61 -4.71
C SER A 34 -5.88 -12.95 -3.99
N PRO A 35 -6.60 -14.00 -4.44
CA PRO A 35 -6.38 -15.33 -3.94
C PRO A 35 -4.87 -15.62 -4.11
N GLY A 36 -4.12 -15.57 -2.99
CA GLY A 36 -2.69 -15.59 -2.94
C GLY A 36 -2.07 -14.20 -2.84
N GLY A 37 -1.92 -13.62 -1.65
CA GLY A 37 -1.20 -12.34 -1.45
C GLY A 37 0.25 -12.37 -1.96
N VAL A 38 0.97 -11.25 -1.79
CA VAL A 38 2.36 -11.10 -2.25
C VAL A 38 3.23 -12.33 -1.98
N LEU A 39 3.17 -12.89 -0.78
CA LEU A 39 4.02 -14.02 -0.40
C LEU A 39 3.66 -15.32 -1.15
N GLU A 40 2.39 -15.56 -1.41
CA GLU A 40 1.96 -16.73 -2.18
C GLU A 40 2.39 -16.61 -3.66
N GLU A 41 2.29 -15.41 -4.24
CA GLU A 41 2.80 -15.16 -5.58
C GLU A 41 4.33 -15.27 -5.63
N MET A 42 5.04 -14.82 -4.60
CA MET A 42 6.49 -15.00 -4.48
C MET A 42 6.86 -16.47 -4.38
N ALA A 43 6.15 -17.26 -3.59
CA ALA A 43 6.38 -18.71 -3.46
C ALA A 43 6.14 -19.44 -4.79
N ARG A 44 5.21 -19.00 -5.61
CA ARG A 44 5.02 -19.53 -6.99
C ARG A 44 6.15 -19.14 -7.94
N ALA A 45 6.65 -17.90 -7.81
CA ALA A 45 7.69 -17.38 -8.70
C ALA A 45 9.08 -17.91 -8.39
N VAL A 46 9.37 -18.17 -7.10
CA VAL A 46 10.65 -18.70 -6.61
C VAL A 46 10.37 -19.79 -5.56
N PRO A 47 9.98 -21.00 -5.98
CA PRO A 47 9.50 -22.05 -5.07
C PRO A 47 10.51 -22.51 -4.03
N ASP A 48 11.81 -22.44 -4.35
CA ASP A 48 12.88 -22.88 -3.45
C ASP A 48 13.32 -21.82 -2.44
N LEU A 49 12.64 -20.66 -2.41
CA LEU A 49 12.96 -19.55 -1.53
C LEU A 49 11.77 -19.20 -0.62
N ASP A 50 11.98 -19.32 0.68
CA ASP A 50 11.05 -18.71 1.65
C ASP A 50 11.33 -17.19 1.75
N PHE A 51 10.63 -16.43 0.90
CA PHE A 51 10.82 -14.98 0.83
C PHE A 51 10.51 -14.28 2.16
N ALA A 52 9.50 -14.76 2.89
CA ALA A 52 9.14 -14.17 4.17
C ALA A 52 10.24 -14.34 5.23
N ALA A 53 10.96 -15.47 5.20
CA ALA A 53 12.04 -15.74 6.15
C ALA A 53 13.27 -14.84 5.97
N LEU A 54 13.38 -14.13 4.85
CA LEU A 54 14.47 -13.19 4.58
C LEU A 54 14.33 -11.88 5.37
N PHE A 55 13.16 -11.62 5.95
CA PHE A 55 12.86 -10.37 6.63
C PHE A 55 12.30 -10.62 8.03
N PRO A 56 12.69 -9.79 9.02
CA PRO A 56 12.11 -9.89 10.35
C PRO A 56 10.63 -9.51 10.32
N ALA A 57 9.83 -10.25 11.09
CA ALA A 57 8.44 -9.86 11.31
C ALA A 57 8.34 -8.92 12.50
N GLU A 58 7.60 -7.85 12.35
CA GLU A 58 7.30 -6.85 13.38
C GLU A 58 5.82 -6.93 13.76
N THR A 59 5.52 -6.67 15.04
CA THR A 59 4.15 -6.66 15.55
C THR A 59 3.80 -5.28 16.04
N PHE A 60 2.62 -4.80 15.64
CA PHE A 60 2.07 -3.51 16.03
C PHE A 60 0.73 -3.71 16.74
N GLU A 61 0.56 -3.03 17.87
CA GLU A 61 -0.70 -3.02 18.61
C GLU A 61 -1.70 -2.04 17.98
N ASP A 62 -2.97 -2.13 18.38
CA ASP A 62 -4.05 -1.29 17.86
C ASP A 62 -3.70 0.20 17.91
N GLY A 63 -3.90 0.89 16.79
CA GLY A 63 -3.59 2.31 16.62
C GLY A 63 -2.12 2.65 16.42
N ALA A 64 -1.20 1.69 16.54
CA ALA A 64 0.22 1.95 16.29
C ALA A 64 0.47 2.19 14.81
N ALA A 65 1.17 3.30 14.49
CA ALA A 65 1.58 3.61 13.13
C ALA A 65 2.92 2.94 12.79
N PHE A 66 3.00 2.26 11.66
CA PHE A 66 4.25 1.72 11.13
C PHE A 66 4.73 2.46 9.86
N ILE A 67 3.87 3.31 9.27
CA ILE A 67 4.23 4.31 8.28
C ILE A 67 3.69 5.65 8.75
N ALA A 68 4.48 6.70 8.64
CA ALA A 68 4.06 8.08 8.93
C ALA A 68 4.03 8.89 7.63
N GLU A 69 2.93 9.62 7.40
CA GLU A 69 2.78 10.52 6.25
C GLU A 69 3.92 11.53 6.20
N GLY A 70 4.45 11.79 5.00
CA GLY A 70 5.58 12.68 4.78
C GLY A 70 6.95 12.14 5.18
N ALA A 71 7.03 10.97 5.82
CA ALA A 71 8.32 10.37 6.16
C ALA A 71 9.14 10.06 4.89
N PRO A 72 10.46 10.24 4.92
CA PRO A 72 11.32 10.02 3.75
C PRO A 72 11.66 8.54 3.50
N SER A 73 11.09 7.62 4.27
CA SER A 73 11.33 6.18 4.13
C SER A 73 10.62 5.62 2.90
N ASP A 74 11.28 4.74 2.19
CA ASP A 74 10.80 4.03 1.00
C ASP A 74 10.69 2.50 1.22
N ASP A 75 10.85 2.02 2.45
CA ASP A 75 10.67 0.61 2.78
C ASP A 75 9.25 0.13 2.47
N ILE A 76 9.13 -1.13 2.10
CA ILE A 76 7.86 -1.76 1.75
C ILE A 76 7.47 -2.72 2.87
N PHE A 77 6.17 -2.85 3.12
CA PHE A 77 5.64 -3.75 4.13
C PHE A 77 4.69 -4.77 3.49
N VAL A 78 4.68 -5.98 4.01
CA VAL A 78 3.67 -7.00 3.70
C VAL A 78 2.93 -7.36 4.98
N LEU A 79 1.62 -7.19 4.96
CA LEU A 79 0.76 -7.56 6.08
C LEU A 79 0.60 -9.08 6.14
N LEU A 80 1.03 -9.68 7.24
CA LEU A 80 0.94 -11.11 7.48
C LEU A 80 -0.37 -11.50 8.19
N GLU A 81 -0.71 -10.73 9.23
CA GLU A 81 -1.85 -10.99 10.11
C GLU A 81 -2.48 -9.67 10.57
N GLY A 82 -3.76 -9.70 10.90
CA GLY A 82 -4.49 -8.52 11.37
C GLY A 82 -4.97 -7.63 10.24
N ARG A 83 -5.15 -6.35 10.53
CA ARG A 83 -5.62 -5.32 9.60
C ARG A 83 -4.83 -4.04 9.75
N ALA A 84 -4.80 -3.22 8.71
CA ALA A 84 -4.23 -1.90 8.77
C ALA A 84 -5.07 -0.91 7.95
N GLU A 85 -4.96 0.37 8.27
CA GLU A 85 -5.62 1.44 7.53
C GLU A 85 -4.61 2.53 7.15
N ALA A 86 -4.69 3.01 5.91
CA ALA A 86 -4.00 4.22 5.49
C ALA A 86 -4.87 5.45 5.80
N LEU A 87 -4.25 6.44 6.40
CA LEU A 87 -4.88 7.68 6.84
C LEU A 87 -4.14 8.87 6.26
N VAL A 88 -4.87 9.83 5.73
CA VAL A 88 -4.36 11.16 5.37
C VAL A 88 -5.03 12.21 6.23
N GLN A 89 -4.35 13.33 6.46
CA GLN A 89 -4.95 14.46 7.15
C GLN A 89 -5.79 15.27 6.15
N ALA A 90 -7.10 15.34 6.38
CA ALA A 90 -8.03 16.14 5.58
C ALA A 90 -8.86 17.04 6.54
N ASP A 91 -8.86 18.33 6.32
CA ASP A 91 -9.61 19.32 7.10
C ASP A 91 -9.41 19.23 8.64
N GLY A 92 -8.20 18.85 9.06
CA GLY A 92 -7.85 18.70 10.47
C GLY A 92 -8.32 17.40 11.11
N ALA A 93 -8.88 16.46 10.34
CA ALA A 93 -9.28 15.14 10.81
C ALA A 93 -8.63 14.04 9.97
N PRO A 94 -8.33 12.86 10.55
CA PRO A 94 -7.84 11.74 9.79
C PRO A 94 -8.94 11.14 8.90
N LEU A 95 -8.65 11.01 7.60
CA LEU A 95 -9.49 10.34 6.63
C LEU A 95 -8.89 8.99 6.27
N VAL A 96 -9.67 7.92 6.36
CA VAL A 96 -9.28 6.59 5.91
C VAL A 96 -9.33 6.55 4.39
N VAL A 97 -8.19 6.36 3.74
CA VAL A 97 -8.07 6.29 2.28
C VAL A 97 -7.84 4.87 1.76
N ALA A 98 -7.42 3.95 2.64
CA ALA A 98 -7.27 2.54 2.28
C ALA A 98 -7.41 1.62 3.49
N ARG A 99 -7.86 0.37 3.25
CA ARG A 99 -7.86 -0.72 4.22
C ARG A 99 -7.05 -1.89 3.69
N PHE A 100 -6.28 -2.52 4.55
CA PHE A 100 -5.38 -3.61 4.19
C PHE A 100 -5.73 -4.87 4.97
N GLU A 101 -5.79 -5.98 4.26
CA GLU A 101 -5.96 -7.33 4.77
C GLU A 101 -4.65 -8.14 4.60
N PRO A 102 -4.50 -9.29 5.25
CA PRO A 102 -3.33 -10.14 5.12
C PRO A 102 -2.99 -10.44 3.64
N GLY A 103 -1.71 -10.40 3.31
CA GLY A 103 -1.19 -10.54 1.95
C GLY A 103 -1.02 -9.21 1.20
N ALA A 104 -1.49 -8.09 1.75
CA ALA A 104 -1.35 -6.79 1.11
C ALA A 104 0.09 -6.28 1.10
N LEU A 105 0.49 -5.67 -0.02
CA LEU A 105 1.71 -4.88 -0.17
C LEU A 105 1.39 -3.42 0.19
N ILE A 106 2.21 -2.82 1.06
CA ILE A 106 1.96 -1.49 1.64
C ILE A 106 3.23 -0.65 1.54
N GLY A 107 3.09 0.61 1.11
CA GLY A 107 4.21 1.56 1.02
C GLY A 107 4.99 1.49 -0.29
N GLU A 108 4.54 0.69 -1.24
CA GLU A 108 5.15 0.49 -2.55
C GLU A 108 5.18 1.77 -3.40
N MET A 109 4.22 2.68 -3.20
CA MET A 109 4.15 3.93 -3.96
C MET A 109 5.38 4.80 -3.71
N ALA A 110 5.76 5.01 -2.46
CA ALA A 110 6.95 5.79 -2.12
C ALA A 110 8.21 5.16 -2.72
N PHE A 111 8.32 3.83 -2.68
CA PHE A 111 9.43 3.09 -3.26
C PHE A 111 9.55 3.29 -4.78
N TYR A 112 8.46 3.08 -5.53
CA TYR A 112 8.50 3.15 -6.99
C TYR A 112 8.49 4.58 -7.54
N GLN A 113 7.89 5.54 -6.82
CA GLN A 113 7.84 6.93 -7.26
C GLN A 113 9.03 7.76 -6.76
N GLY A 114 9.77 7.27 -5.77
CA GLY A 114 10.87 8.03 -5.15
C GLY A 114 10.37 9.28 -4.40
N THR A 115 9.12 9.23 -3.89
CA THR A 115 8.46 10.32 -3.15
C THR A 115 8.39 10.00 -1.67
N GLY A 116 8.05 10.97 -0.82
CA GLY A 116 7.72 10.71 0.58
C GLY A 116 6.42 9.90 0.72
N ARG A 117 6.14 9.44 1.95
CA ARG A 117 4.93 8.70 2.28
C ARG A 117 3.68 9.54 2.04
N SER A 118 2.78 9.06 1.19
CA SER A 118 1.53 9.75 0.86
C SER A 118 0.45 9.64 1.94
N ALA A 119 0.61 8.74 2.90
CA ALA A 119 -0.33 8.50 4.00
C ALA A 119 0.38 7.89 5.20
N SER A 120 -0.21 8.05 6.38
CA SER A 120 0.14 7.24 7.56
C SER A 120 -0.56 5.89 7.48
N VAL A 121 0.10 4.80 7.91
CA VAL A 121 -0.54 3.48 8.02
C VAL A 121 -0.51 3.01 9.45
N VAL A 122 -1.69 2.70 9.98
CA VAL A 122 -1.91 2.30 11.36
C VAL A 122 -2.49 0.89 11.45
N ALA A 123 -2.09 0.16 12.47
CA ALA A 123 -2.69 -1.14 12.79
C ALA A 123 -4.13 -0.96 13.30
N ARG A 124 -5.02 -1.90 12.93
CA ARG A 124 -6.37 -2.03 13.47
C ARG A 124 -6.50 -3.39 14.18
N GLY A 125 -6.52 -3.33 15.48
CA GLY A 125 -6.20 -4.47 16.30
C GLY A 125 -4.71 -4.80 16.22
N ARG A 126 -4.33 -5.99 16.67
CA ARG A 126 -2.95 -6.47 16.57
C ARG A 126 -2.63 -6.83 15.11
N ALA A 127 -1.60 -6.23 14.54
CA ALA A 127 -1.14 -6.49 13.18
C ALA A 127 0.30 -6.98 13.19
N ARG A 128 0.61 -7.93 12.31
CA ARG A 128 1.96 -8.46 12.09
C ARG A 128 2.37 -8.23 10.65
N VAL A 129 3.53 -7.63 10.45
CA VAL A 129 4.06 -7.30 9.12
C VAL A 129 5.49 -7.79 8.97
N ILE A 130 5.93 -8.01 7.74
CA ILE A 130 7.36 -8.01 7.40
C ILE A 130 7.72 -6.66 6.81
N ARG A 131 8.91 -6.17 7.15
CA ARG A 131 9.48 -4.95 6.60
C ARG A 131 10.56 -5.32 5.60
N ILE A 132 10.39 -4.89 4.37
CA ILE A 132 11.32 -5.06 3.26
C ILE A 132 12.07 -3.74 3.08
N GLU A 133 13.30 -3.71 3.54
CA GLU A 133 14.14 -2.53 3.39
C GLU A 133 14.43 -2.28 1.90
N ALA A 134 14.17 -1.05 1.43
CA ALA A 134 14.35 -0.66 0.04
C ALA A 134 15.78 -0.92 -0.46
N ALA A 135 16.78 -0.69 0.40
CA ALA A 135 18.18 -0.94 0.08
C ALA A 135 18.48 -2.40 -0.28
N ARG A 136 17.72 -3.37 0.26
CA ARG A 136 17.89 -4.79 -0.04
C ARG A 136 17.32 -5.18 -1.41
N LEU A 137 16.35 -4.41 -1.92
CA LEU A 137 15.77 -4.57 -3.26
C LEU A 137 16.57 -3.82 -4.33
N ALA A 138 17.46 -2.91 -3.93
CA ALA A 138 18.27 -2.14 -4.85
C ALA A 138 19.35 -3.01 -5.54
N GLN A 139 19.87 -2.51 -6.64
CA GLN A 139 20.99 -3.15 -7.34
C GLN A 139 22.21 -3.23 -6.40
N GLY A 140 22.77 -4.42 -6.22
CA GLY A 140 23.87 -4.67 -5.28
C GLY A 140 23.42 -4.94 -3.84
N GLY A 141 22.11 -5.09 -3.59
CA GLY A 141 21.58 -5.59 -2.32
C GLY A 141 21.97 -7.05 -2.05
N ASP A 142 21.67 -7.53 -0.85
CA ASP A 142 22.05 -8.85 -0.36
C ASP A 142 21.06 -9.97 -0.74
N LEU A 143 19.95 -9.63 -1.42
CA LEU A 143 18.95 -10.62 -1.83
C LEU A 143 19.37 -11.36 -3.12
N PRO A 144 18.96 -12.62 -3.28
CA PRO A 144 19.13 -13.31 -4.54
C PRO A 144 18.48 -12.55 -5.71
N GLU A 145 19.19 -12.38 -6.80
CA GLU A 145 18.70 -11.62 -7.98
C GLU A 145 17.34 -12.15 -8.47
N ALA A 146 17.16 -13.47 -8.48
CA ALA A 146 15.90 -14.09 -8.86
C ALA A 146 14.73 -13.63 -7.94
N ALA A 147 14.98 -13.47 -6.64
CA ALA A 147 13.98 -12.98 -5.69
C ALA A 147 13.63 -11.51 -5.95
N VAL A 148 14.63 -10.67 -6.23
CA VAL A 148 14.42 -9.25 -6.54
C VAL A 148 13.59 -9.11 -7.82
N ILE A 149 13.95 -9.82 -8.89
CA ILE A 149 13.22 -9.82 -10.15
C ILE A 149 11.77 -10.31 -9.95
N ALA A 150 11.58 -11.40 -9.21
CA ALA A 150 10.26 -11.94 -8.92
C ALA A 150 9.42 -10.94 -8.12
N PHE A 151 10.00 -10.32 -7.09
CA PHE A 151 9.32 -9.30 -6.29
C PHE A 151 8.80 -8.14 -7.14
N HIS A 152 9.64 -7.56 -7.99
CA HIS A 152 9.21 -6.45 -8.86
C HIS A 152 8.12 -6.87 -9.84
N ARG A 153 8.16 -8.09 -10.37
CA ARG A 153 7.10 -8.62 -11.25
C ARG A 153 5.77 -8.80 -10.50
N VAL A 154 5.82 -9.33 -9.29
CA VAL A 154 4.63 -9.50 -8.44
C VAL A 154 4.05 -8.14 -8.09
N ALA A 155 4.88 -7.21 -7.61
CA ALA A 155 4.46 -5.85 -7.29
C ALA A 155 3.82 -5.13 -8.49
N ALA A 156 4.44 -5.19 -9.67
CA ALA A 156 3.90 -4.58 -10.89
C ALA A 156 2.54 -5.19 -11.26
N ARG A 157 2.37 -6.51 -11.13
CA ARG A 157 1.08 -7.18 -11.37
C ARG A 157 0.00 -6.69 -10.41
N LEU A 158 0.31 -6.63 -9.12
CA LEU A 158 -0.64 -6.17 -8.09
C LEU A 158 -1.05 -4.71 -8.30
N LEU A 159 -0.10 -3.84 -8.64
CA LEU A 159 -0.39 -2.44 -8.97
C LEU A 159 -1.26 -2.32 -10.22
N SER A 160 -1.00 -3.11 -11.26
CA SER A 160 -1.84 -3.15 -12.47
C SER A 160 -3.26 -3.61 -12.16
N GLN A 161 -3.42 -4.64 -11.32
CA GLN A 161 -4.75 -5.11 -10.90
C GLN A 161 -5.52 -4.05 -10.09
N ARG A 162 -4.82 -3.31 -9.20
CA ARG A 162 -5.42 -2.19 -8.47
C ARG A 162 -5.90 -1.10 -9.42
N LEU A 163 -5.09 -0.73 -10.40
CA LEU A 163 -5.43 0.28 -11.40
C LEU A 163 -6.64 -0.14 -12.26
N ASP A 164 -6.67 -1.39 -12.72
CA ASP A 164 -7.79 -1.92 -13.50
C ASP A 164 -9.10 -1.90 -12.70
N ARG A 165 -9.03 -2.23 -11.40
CA ARG A 165 -10.19 -2.19 -10.50
C ARG A 165 -10.67 -0.76 -10.30
N ALA A 166 -9.76 0.18 -10.00
CA ALA A 166 -10.06 1.60 -9.86
C ALA A 166 -10.74 2.16 -11.11
N THR A 167 -10.22 1.82 -12.30
CA THR A 167 -10.78 2.25 -13.58
C THR A 167 -12.19 1.70 -13.80
N ARG A 168 -12.48 0.47 -13.38
CA ARG A 168 -13.82 -0.12 -13.46
C ARG A 168 -14.81 0.63 -12.57
N LEU A 169 -14.45 0.86 -11.29
CA LEU A 169 -15.31 1.57 -10.34
C LEU A 169 -15.66 2.98 -10.83
N ILE A 170 -14.69 3.72 -11.36
CA ILE A 170 -14.94 5.04 -11.95
C ILE A 170 -15.96 4.96 -13.10
N ARG A 171 -15.87 3.96 -13.96
CA ARG A 171 -16.82 3.78 -15.07
C ARG A 171 -18.24 3.42 -14.58
N GLU A 172 -18.33 2.58 -13.55
CA GLU A 172 -19.60 2.16 -12.96
C GLU A 172 -20.29 3.30 -12.21
N SER A 173 -19.53 4.16 -11.52
CA SER A 173 -20.06 5.34 -10.81
C SER A 173 -20.46 6.49 -11.75
N ALA A 174 -19.98 6.49 -13.01
CA ALA A 174 -20.30 7.49 -14.02
C ALA A 174 -21.49 7.10 -14.94
N SER A 175 -22.08 5.93 -14.70
CA SER A 175 -23.23 5.41 -15.49
C SER A 175 -24.53 5.51 -14.71
#